data_d47b0095cebc8c4381ad7d60699a232a
#
_entry.id   d47b0095cebc8c4381ad7d60699a232a
#
_cell.length_a   1.000
_cell.length_b   1.000
_cell.length_c   1.000
_cell.angle_alpha   90.00
_cell.angle_beta   90.00
_cell.angle_gamma   90.00
#
_symmetry.space_group_name_H-M   'P 1'
#
loop_
_entity.id
_entity.type
_entity.pdbx_description
1 polymer ?
#
loop_
_entity_poly.entity_id
_entity_poly.type
_entity_poly.pdbx_seq_one_letter_code
_entity_poly.pdbx_strand_id
1 'polypeptide(L)'
;MQLRIDTMSEADVQAVVSIDGPTRMSEEQLRAEIQRPWARLWVARERDGSAVAFVIAWHVVDELHVLNVATREDHRRKGIARLLMDQLIAHARAVHAKHLLLEVRRSNVPAIALYRALGFFAIGVRTRYYPDDEDAIEMVLAFDIATGEIVRHADEVRLHG
;
A
#
# COMPACT_ATOMS: atom_id res chain seq x y z
N MET A 1 -19.57 9.04 -5.13
CA MET A 1 -19.25 7.64 -4.78
C MET A 1 -18.99 7.58 -3.29
N GLN A 2 -19.77 6.81 -2.58
CA GLN A 2 -19.60 6.63 -1.13
C GLN A 2 -18.87 5.31 -0.89
N LEU A 3 -17.66 5.43 -0.33
CA LEU A 3 -16.86 4.28 0.02
C LEU A 3 -16.62 4.27 1.52
N ARG A 4 -16.57 3.08 2.08
CA ARG A 4 -16.22 2.85 3.47
C ARG A 4 -14.92 2.04 3.52
N ILE A 5 -14.03 2.43 4.42
CA ILE A 5 -12.79 1.67 4.67
C ILE A 5 -13.01 0.83 5.92
N ASP A 6 -12.87 -0.48 5.77
CA ASP A 6 -13.02 -1.43 6.87
C ASP A 6 -11.80 -2.34 6.96
N THR A 7 -11.59 -2.92 8.13
CA THR A 7 -10.63 -4.01 8.28
C THR A 7 -11.07 -5.19 7.40
N MET A 8 -10.13 -5.77 6.68
CA MET A 8 -10.39 -6.96 5.86
C MET A 8 -10.71 -8.16 6.74
N SER A 9 -11.70 -8.95 6.33
CA SER A 9 -12.09 -10.16 7.03
C SER A 9 -12.14 -11.36 6.08
N GLU A 10 -12.34 -12.54 6.65
CA GLU A 10 -12.50 -13.80 5.89
C GLU A 10 -13.56 -13.68 4.78
N ALA A 11 -14.63 -12.94 5.03
CA ALA A 11 -15.70 -12.75 4.05
C ALA A 11 -15.24 -11.99 2.80
N ASP A 12 -14.11 -11.28 2.87
CA ASP A 12 -13.58 -10.49 1.75
C ASP A 12 -12.65 -11.26 0.84
N VAL A 13 -12.23 -12.45 1.24
CA VAL A 13 -11.13 -13.17 0.59
C VAL A 13 -11.38 -13.38 -0.91
N GLN A 14 -12.56 -13.87 -1.28
CA GLN A 14 -12.86 -14.13 -2.71
C GLN A 14 -12.82 -12.85 -3.55
N ALA A 15 -13.40 -11.77 -3.06
CA ALA A 15 -13.42 -10.51 -3.77
C ALA A 15 -12.00 -9.94 -3.91
N VAL A 16 -11.22 -9.99 -2.85
CA VAL A 16 -9.85 -9.44 -2.83
C VAL A 16 -8.92 -10.20 -3.78
N VAL A 17 -8.94 -11.55 -3.76
CA VAL A 17 -8.05 -12.32 -4.64
C VAL A 17 -8.41 -12.17 -6.11
N SER A 18 -9.63 -11.74 -6.44
CA SER A 18 -10.04 -11.48 -7.81
C SER A 18 -9.57 -10.12 -8.32
N ILE A 19 -9.10 -9.24 -7.45
CA ILE A 19 -8.59 -7.93 -7.86
C ILE A 19 -7.15 -8.08 -8.35
N ASP A 20 -6.89 -7.68 -9.61
CA ASP A 20 -5.55 -7.67 -10.16
C ASP A 20 -4.71 -6.59 -9.47
N GLY A 21 -3.60 -7.01 -8.90
CA GLY A 21 -2.67 -6.12 -8.22
C GLY A 21 -1.22 -6.49 -8.52
N PRO A 22 -0.27 -5.74 -7.92
CA PRO A 22 1.17 -5.97 -8.14
C PRO A 22 1.62 -7.37 -7.75
N THR A 23 0.96 -7.97 -6.77
CA THR A 23 1.26 -9.31 -6.29
C THR A 23 -0.02 -10.12 -6.27
N ARG A 24 -0.03 -11.22 -7.03
CA ARG A 24 -1.17 -12.15 -7.00
C ARG A 24 -1.06 -13.05 -5.78
N MET A 25 -2.20 -13.24 -5.12
CA MET A 25 -2.30 -14.10 -3.94
C MET A 25 -3.39 -15.13 -4.17
N SER A 26 -3.17 -16.37 -3.67
CA SER A 26 -4.24 -17.35 -3.57
C SER A 26 -5.11 -17.03 -2.36
N GLU A 27 -6.31 -17.63 -2.32
CA GLU A 27 -7.17 -17.51 -1.14
C GLU A 27 -6.46 -18.01 0.12
N GLU A 28 -5.72 -19.12 0.03
CA GLU A 28 -4.96 -19.67 1.15
C GLU A 28 -3.90 -18.67 1.65
N GLN A 29 -3.16 -18.06 0.74
CA GLN A 29 -2.15 -17.05 1.10
C GLN A 29 -2.79 -15.84 1.78
N LEU A 30 -3.92 -15.37 1.27
CA LEU A 30 -4.61 -14.24 1.87
C LEU A 30 -5.18 -14.57 3.25
N ARG A 31 -5.76 -15.76 3.42
CA ARG A 31 -6.23 -16.23 4.73
C ARG A 31 -5.09 -16.28 5.73
N ALA A 32 -3.92 -16.74 5.31
CA ALA A 32 -2.72 -16.74 6.16
C ALA A 32 -2.34 -15.32 6.58
N GLU A 33 -2.40 -14.34 5.66
CA GLU A 33 -2.14 -12.95 5.99
C GLU A 33 -3.12 -12.41 7.04
N ILE A 34 -4.42 -12.69 6.87
CA ILE A 34 -5.45 -12.23 7.81
C ILE A 34 -5.18 -12.75 9.23
N GLN A 35 -4.60 -13.94 9.36
CA GLN A 35 -4.32 -14.55 10.66
C GLN A 35 -3.05 -14.03 11.32
N ARG A 36 -2.18 -13.34 10.60
CA ARG A 36 -0.92 -12.84 11.16
C ARG A 36 -1.14 -11.66 12.09
N PRO A 37 -0.67 -11.71 13.36
CA PRO A 37 -0.87 -10.61 14.30
C PRO A 37 -0.21 -9.29 13.86
N TRP A 38 0.85 -9.37 13.06
CA TRP A 38 1.58 -8.20 12.58
C TRP A 38 1.03 -7.65 11.25
N ALA A 39 0.11 -8.35 10.60
CA ALA A 39 -0.49 -7.88 9.35
C ALA A 39 -1.59 -6.86 9.61
N ARG A 40 -1.65 -5.85 8.74
CA ARG A 40 -2.68 -4.81 8.74
C ARG A 40 -3.31 -4.77 7.37
N LEU A 41 -4.60 -5.09 7.30
CA LEU A 41 -5.30 -5.26 6.03
C LEU A 41 -6.60 -4.46 6.07
N TRP A 42 -6.80 -3.61 5.06
CA TRP A 42 -8.04 -2.85 4.90
C TRP A 42 -8.60 -3.05 3.51
N VAL A 43 -9.92 -2.91 3.42
CA VAL A 43 -10.66 -2.91 2.15
C VAL A 43 -11.44 -1.61 2.02
N ALA A 44 -11.62 -1.18 0.78
CA ALA A 44 -12.59 -0.13 0.46
C ALA A 44 -13.86 -0.82 -0.05
N ARG A 45 -15.01 -0.47 0.54
CA ARG A 45 -16.31 -1.07 0.22
C ARG A 45 -17.25 -0.05 -0.39
N GLU A 46 -18.03 -0.49 -1.35
CA GLU A 46 -19.18 0.25 -1.82
C GLU A 46 -20.38 0.11 -0.85
N ARG A 47 -21.45 0.84 -1.13
CA ARG A 47 -22.67 0.82 -0.28
C ARG A 47 -23.27 -0.58 -0.17
N ASP A 48 -23.15 -1.41 -1.22
CA ASP A 48 -23.66 -2.78 -1.21
C ASP A 48 -22.77 -3.75 -0.41
N GLY A 49 -21.65 -3.27 0.13
CA GLY A 49 -20.71 -4.07 0.91
C GLY A 49 -19.58 -4.70 0.12
N SER A 50 -19.61 -4.60 -1.22
CA SER A 50 -18.57 -5.23 -2.04
C SER A 50 -17.22 -4.54 -1.89
N ALA A 51 -16.14 -5.33 -1.71
CA ALA A 51 -14.78 -4.84 -1.66
C ALA A 51 -14.28 -4.55 -3.08
N VAL A 52 -13.84 -3.33 -3.32
CA VAL A 52 -13.37 -2.88 -4.64
C VAL A 52 -11.91 -2.50 -4.66
N ALA A 53 -11.27 -2.46 -3.50
CA ALA A 53 -9.84 -2.17 -3.37
C ALA A 53 -9.35 -2.66 -2.02
N PHE A 54 -8.05 -2.85 -1.90
CA PHE A 54 -7.46 -3.30 -0.64
C PHE A 54 -6.03 -2.81 -0.48
N VAL A 55 -5.56 -2.84 0.76
CA VAL A 55 -4.15 -2.65 1.11
C VAL A 55 -3.76 -3.69 2.15
N ILE A 56 -2.57 -4.25 1.98
CA ILE A 56 -1.95 -5.17 2.94
C ILE A 56 -0.61 -4.59 3.34
N ALA A 57 -0.40 -4.47 4.64
CA ALA A 57 0.87 -4.00 5.21
C ALA A 57 1.28 -4.88 6.39
N TRP A 58 2.57 -4.93 6.67
CA TRP A 58 3.12 -5.56 7.86
C TRP A 58 3.65 -4.49 8.81
N HIS A 59 3.32 -4.65 10.08
CA HIS A 59 3.88 -3.82 11.15
C HIS A 59 5.09 -4.56 11.74
N VAL A 60 6.29 -4.05 11.51
CA VAL A 60 7.54 -4.66 11.94
C VAL A 60 8.29 -3.64 12.80
N VAL A 61 8.30 -3.86 14.11
CA VAL A 61 8.91 -2.98 15.12
C VAL A 61 8.31 -1.56 15.02
N ASP A 62 9.03 -0.60 14.46
CA ASP A 62 8.62 0.80 14.34
C ASP A 62 8.34 1.22 12.89
N GLU A 63 8.17 0.23 12.00
CA GLU A 63 7.93 0.48 10.57
C GLU A 63 6.68 -0.27 10.08
N LEU A 64 6.04 0.29 9.08
CA LEU A 64 4.99 -0.39 8.33
C LEU A 64 5.46 -0.59 6.89
N HIS A 65 5.44 -1.83 6.44
CA HIS A 65 5.83 -2.19 5.08
C HIS A 65 4.58 -2.51 4.26
N VAL A 66 4.32 -1.72 3.24
CA VAL A 66 3.19 -1.95 2.33
C VAL A 66 3.57 -3.06 1.37
N LEU A 67 2.85 -4.19 1.44
CA LEU A 67 3.13 -5.35 0.61
C LEU A 67 2.32 -5.36 -0.68
N ASN A 68 1.08 -4.87 -0.63
CA ASN A 68 0.19 -4.93 -1.77
C ASN A 68 -0.91 -3.88 -1.63
N VAL A 69 -1.16 -3.14 -2.68
CA VAL A 69 -2.29 -2.23 -2.78
C VAL A 69 -2.85 -2.32 -4.20
N ALA A 70 -4.15 -2.54 -4.32
CA ALA A 70 -4.77 -2.71 -5.62
C ALA A 70 -6.22 -2.24 -5.60
N THR A 71 -6.67 -1.77 -6.77
CA THR A 71 -8.04 -1.33 -6.99
C THR A 71 -8.62 -2.11 -8.17
N ARG A 72 -9.86 -2.57 -8.03
CA ARG A 72 -10.56 -3.26 -9.11
C ARG A 72 -10.58 -2.37 -10.36
N GLU A 73 -10.36 -2.96 -11.52
CA GLU A 73 -10.13 -2.22 -12.77
C GLU A 73 -11.21 -1.16 -13.05
N ASP A 74 -12.47 -1.52 -12.86
CA ASP A 74 -13.62 -0.62 -13.12
C ASP A 74 -13.75 0.51 -12.08
N HIS A 75 -12.93 0.52 -11.06
CA HIS A 75 -12.89 1.53 -10.00
C HIS A 75 -11.59 2.33 -9.96
N ARG A 76 -10.69 2.10 -10.91
CA ARG A 76 -9.43 2.84 -10.99
C ARG A 76 -9.65 4.30 -11.38
N ARG A 77 -8.67 5.15 -11.07
CA ARG A 77 -8.67 6.61 -11.37
C ARG A 77 -9.77 7.39 -10.65
N LYS A 78 -10.25 6.88 -9.51
CA LYS A 78 -11.26 7.54 -8.68
C LYS A 78 -10.75 7.92 -7.31
N GLY A 79 -9.43 7.83 -7.08
CA GLY A 79 -8.81 8.20 -5.82
C GLY A 79 -8.96 7.18 -4.70
N ILE A 80 -9.33 5.93 -5.01
CA ILE A 80 -9.58 4.91 -3.97
C ILE A 80 -8.28 4.46 -3.32
N ALA A 81 -7.21 4.26 -4.11
CA ALA A 81 -5.90 3.90 -3.56
C ALA A 81 -5.42 4.96 -2.57
N ARG A 82 -5.67 6.23 -2.87
CA ARG A 82 -5.33 7.33 -1.97
C ARG A 82 -6.09 7.24 -0.64
N LEU A 83 -7.36 6.89 -0.67
CA LEU A 83 -8.16 6.70 0.56
C LEU A 83 -7.57 5.59 1.43
N LEU A 84 -7.15 4.47 0.81
CA LEU A 84 -6.53 3.37 1.53
C LEU A 84 -5.17 3.77 2.10
N MET A 85 -4.36 4.51 1.34
CA MET A 85 -3.07 5.00 1.83
C MET A 85 -3.26 6.02 2.96
N ASP A 86 -4.28 6.88 2.88
CA ASP A 86 -4.61 7.81 3.97
C ASP A 86 -4.96 7.04 5.25
N GLN A 87 -5.72 5.94 5.14
CA GLN A 87 -6.04 5.06 6.26
C GLN A 87 -4.75 4.48 6.88
N LEU A 88 -3.86 4.00 6.04
CA LEU A 88 -2.60 3.42 6.49
C LEU A 88 -1.69 4.48 7.16
N ILE A 89 -1.64 5.68 6.61
CA ILE A 89 -0.88 6.79 7.19
C ILE A 89 -1.46 7.17 8.57
N ALA A 90 -2.79 7.23 8.70
CA ALA A 90 -3.43 7.50 9.97
C ALA A 90 -3.09 6.42 11.01
N HIS A 91 -3.10 5.15 10.59
CA HIS A 91 -2.70 4.03 11.46
C HIS A 91 -1.22 4.14 11.86
N ALA A 92 -0.35 4.48 10.93
CA ALA A 92 1.09 4.65 11.21
C ALA A 92 1.31 5.72 12.28
N ARG A 93 0.59 6.83 12.20
CA ARG A 93 0.66 7.89 13.22
C ARG A 93 0.14 7.40 14.58
N ALA A 94 -0.95 6.65 14.58
CA ALA A 94 -1.55 6.14 15.81
C ALA A 94 -0.64 5.19 16.56
N VAL A 95 0.18 4.39 15.86
CA VAL A 95 1.12 3.44 16.45
C VAL A 95 2.54 3.99 16.56
N HIS A 96 2.73 5.28 16.27
CA HIS A 96 4.03 5.97 16.34
C HIS A 96 5.11 5.33 15.47
N ALA A 97 4.73 4.88 14.28
CA ALA A 97 5.68 4.35 13.31
C ALA A 97 6.64 5.44 12.85
N LYS A 98 7.90 5.07 12.62
CA LYS A 98 8.91 5.97 12.07
C LYS A 98 8.79 6.10 10.56
N HIS A 99 8.46 5.01 9.89
CA HIS A 99 8.46 4.94 8.43
C HIS A 99 7.32 4.07 7.91
N LEU A 100 6.83 4.45 6.73
CA LEU A 100 6.13 3.57 5.82
C LEU A 100 7.07 3.27 4.65
N LEU A 101 7.18 1.99 4.30
CA LEU A 101 8.08 1.51 3.23
C LEU A 101 7.26 0.80 2.17
N LEU A 102 7.62 0.95 0.92
CA LEU A 102 7.02 0.20 -0.18
C LEU A 102 7.99 0.03 -1.34
N GLU A 103 7.73 -0.96 -2.17
CA GLU A 103 8.34 -1.12 -3.48
C GLU A 103 7.26 -0.91 -4.54
N VAL A 104 7.61 -0.23 -5.62
CA VAL A 104 6.71 0.03 -6.74
C VAL A 104 7.44 -0.23 -8.05
N ARG A 105 6.73 -0.80 -9.04
CA ARG A 105 7.32 -1.00 -10.37
C ARG A 105 7.75 0.33 -10.96
N ARG A 106 8.97 0.36 -11.53
CA ARG A 106 9.51 1.57 -12.15
C ARG A 106 8.56 2.13 -13.21
N SER A 107 7.87 1.27 -13.95
CA SER A 107 6.94 1.66 -15.00
C SER A 107 5.58 2.16 -14.49
N ASN A 108 5.29 1.96 -13.20
CA ASN A 108 3.99 2.35 -12.64
C ASN A 108 3.98 3.84 -12.27
N VAL A 109 3.98 4.67 -13.30
CA VAL A 109 4.03 6.13 -13.17
C VAL A 109 2.87 6.69 -12.33
N PRO A 110 1.61 6.25 -12.51
CA PRO A 110 0.52 6.76 -11.67
C PRO A 110 0.69 6.46 -10.20
N ALA A 111 1.17 5.25 -9.84
CA ALA A 111 1.40 4.90 -8.44
C ALA A 111 2.54 5.74 -7.85
N ILE A 112 3.64 5.89 -8.57
CA ILE A 112 4.77 6.72 -8.11
C ILE A 112 4.30 8.16 -7.87
N ALA A 113 3.48 8.71 -8.78
CA ALA A 113 2.92 10.05 -8.62
C ALA A 113 2.04 10.17 -7.38
N LEU A 114 1.22 9.16 -7.09
CA LEU A 114 0.39 9.10 -5.89
C LEU A 114 1.27 9.12 -4.63
N TYR A 115 2.28 8.25 -4.58
CA TYR A 115 3.14 8.15 -3.41
C TYR A 115 3.93 9.43 -3.19
N ARG A 116 4.44 10.07 -4.26
CA ARG A 116 5.10 11.37 -4.15
C ARG A 116 4.15 12.45 -3.62
N ALA A 117 2.92 12.48 -4.08
CA ALA A 117 1.91 13.42 -3.60
C ALA A 117 1.64 13.26 -2.11
N LEU A 118 1.73 12.04 -1.60
CA LEU A 118 1.57 11.74 -0.16
C LEU A 118 2.81 12.11 0.66
N GLY A 119 3.95 12.31 0.03
CA GLY A 119 5.20 12.68 0.70
C GLY A 119 6.29 11.62 0.68
N PHE A 120 6.07 10.50 0.01
CA PHE A 120 7.09 9.46 -0.16
C PHE A 120 8.24 9.97 -1.02
N PHE A 121 9.43 9.49 -0.74
CA PHE A 121 10.62 9.77 -1.55
C PHE A 121 11.35 8.48 -1.87
N ALA A 122 12.10 8.45 -2.98
CA ALA A 122 12.80 7.26 -3.45
C ALA A 122 14.15 7.11 -2.74
N ILE A 123 14.42 5.92 -2.20
CA ILE A 123 15.66 5.62 -1.48
C ILE A 123 16.54 4.59 -2.17
N GLY A 124 15.99 3.83 -3.12
CA GLY A 124 16.76 2.78 -3.78
C GLY A 124 16.06 2.22 -5.00
N VAL A 125 16.80 1.44 -5.76
CA VAL A 125 16.31 0.67 -6.89
C VAL A 125 16.71 -0.79 -6.67
N ARG A 126 15.73 -1.70 -6.65
CA ARG A 126 16.00 -3.14 -6.64
C ARG A 126 15.94 -3.62 -8.07
N THR A 127 17.11 -3.94 -8.62
CA THR A 127 17.24 -4.38 -10.00
C THR A 127 16.62 -5.75 -10.18
N ARG A 128 15.79 -5.90 -11.21
CA ARG A 128 15.14 -7.18 -11.58
C ARG A 128 14.37 -7.80 -10.43
N TYR A 129 13.68 -6.98 -9.68
CA TYR A 129 12.95 -7.40 -8.47
C TYR A 129 11.73 -8.26 -8.78
N TYR A 130 11.01 -7.94 -9.87
CA TYR A 130 9.78 -8.64 -10.24
C TYR A 130 10.07 -9.82 -11.16
N PRO A 131 9.16 -10.82 -11.24
CA PRO A 131 9.36 -12.02 -12.08
C PRO A 131 9.63 -11.75 -13.56
N ASP A 132 9.18 -10.61 -14.07
CA ASP A 132 9.40 -10.15 -15.44
C ASP A 132 10.67 -9.31 -15.61
N ASP A 133 11.57 -9.35 -14.62
CA ASP A 133 12.84 -8.60 -14.56
C ASP A 133 12.68 -7.07 -14.49
N GLU A 134 11.49 -6.57 -14.21
CA GLU A 134 11.32 -5.13 -14.01
C GLU A 134 11.92 -4.71 -12.66
N ASP A 135 12.54 -3.52 -12.65
CA ASP A 135 13.08 -2.93 -11.42
C ASP A 135 11.97 -2.44 -10.50
N ALA A 136 12.20 -2.52 -9.20
CA ALA A 136 11.38 -1.88 -8.19
C ALA A 136 12.07 -0.60 -7.72
N ILE A 137 11.26 0.44 -7.52
CA ILE A 137 11.69 1.64 -6.82
C ILE A 137 11.30 1.47 -5.36
N GLU A 138 12.27 1.61 -4.45
CA GLU A 138 12.01 1.61 -3.01
C GLU A 138 11.66 3.03 -2.58
N MET A 139 10.51 3.20 -1.93
CA MET A 139 10.06 4.50 -1.47
C MET A 139 9.73 4.47 0.03
N VAL A 140 9.92 5.59 0.69
CA VAL A 140 9.73 5.75 2.12
C VAL A 140 8.92 7.01 2.40
N LEU A 141 8.01 6.90 3.36
CA LEU A 141 7.37 8.04 4.00
C LEU A 141 7.91 8.10 5.43
N ALA A 142 8.53 9.22 5.80
CA ALA A 142 9.13 9.41 7.11
C ALA A 142 8.23 10.28 7.99
N PHE A 143 8.14 9.91 9.28
CA PHE A 143 7.38 10.66 10.29
C PHE A 143 8.32 11.23 11.33
N ASP A 144 8.03 12.45 11.78
CA ASP A 144 8.64 12.98 12.99
C ASP A 144 8.03 12.26 14.19
N ILE A 145 8.88 11.63 15.00
CA ILE A 145 8.41 10.79 16.12
C ILE A 145 7.68 11.60 17.17
N ALA A 146 8.11 12.85 17.39
CA ALA A 146 7.53 13.70 18.42
C ALA A 146 6.16 14.26 18.02
N THR A 147 5.97 14.59 16.74
CA THR A 147 4.76 15.29 16.26
C THR A 147 3.86 14.42 15.41
N GLY A 148 4.37 13.31 14.83
CA GLY A 148 3.66 12.50 13.85
C GLY A 148 3.53 13.16 12.49
N GLU A 149 4.17 14.29 12.26
CA GLU A 149 4.13 14.99 10.98
C GLU A 149 4.99 14.27 9.94
N ILE A 150 4.57 14.35 8.68
CA ILE A 150 5.35 13.82 7.57
C ILE A 150 6.55 14.74 7.33
N VAL A 151 7.74 14.14 7.30
CA VAL A 151 8.99 14.84 6.98
C VAL A 151 9.32 14.57 5.53
N ARG A 152 9.31 15.60 4.70
CA ARG A 152 9.59 15.48 3.27
C ARG A 152 11.09 15.52 3.02
N HIS A 153 11.54 14.62 2.15
CA HIS A 153 12.95 14.52 1.73
C HIS A 153 13.04 14.50 0.21
N ALA A 154 14.18 14.92 -0.32
CA ALA A 154 14.50 14.71 -1.72
C ALA A 154 14.81 13.25 -1.99
N ASP A 155 14.61 12.80 -3.23
CA ASP A 155 14.99 11.46 -3.64
C ASP A 155 16.49 11.23 -3.45
N GLU A 156 16.87 10.05 -2.98
CA GLU A 156 18.26 9.64 -2.83
C GLU A 156 18.78 8.93 -4.09
N VAL A 157 17.88 8.53 -4.98
CA VAL A 157 18.22 7.87 -6.25
C VAL A 157 17.44 8.50 -7.39
N ARG A 158 17.99 8.41 -8.61
CA ARG A 158 17.30 8.87 -9.81
C ARG A 158 16.32 7.80 -10.28
N LEU A 159 15.09 8.22 -10.59
CA LEU A 159 14.06 7.32 -11.11
C LEU A 159 14.22 7.08 -12.61
N HIS A 160 14.84 8.01 -13.31
CA HIS A 160 15.14 7.93 -14.74
C HIS A 160 16.64 8.02 -14.91
N GLY A 161 17.20 6.91 -15.37
CA GLY A 161 18.63 6.79 -15.59
C GLY A 161 19.07 7.45 -16.89
#